data_7f76ceaadfd4e52df39344d152cd89bc
#
_entry.id   7f76ceaadfd4e52df39344d152cd89bc
#
_cell.length_a   1.000
_cell.length_b   1.000
_cell.length_c   1.000
_cell.angle_alpha   90.00
_cell.angle_beta   90.00
_cell.angle_gamma   90.00
#
_symmetry.space_group_name_H-M   'P 1'
#
loop_
_entity.id
_entity.type
_entity.pdbx_description
1 polymer ?
#
loop_
_entity_poly.entity_id
_entity_poly.type
_entity_poly.pdbx_seq_one_letter_code
_entity_poly.pdbx_strand_id
1 'polypeptide(L)'
;YNMGTQTWSGLDTPASFSQALDKVTTGTADEALTSEAQTFMMLPQRFPEGAQIEVLFTDDPHTGHTLIADIKGSEWPMGKTVTYKISSSSLNWTYTLDVTALADFTYTGGTQQYCVTSYRQNAQGEKEAAEWTAQYAEDGTTWTDTKPVWLTAFTASGTGGEFAQPCDATVEAQTGISNDLHENALKAATAKGSETTPYNLSNNTGGNTVENTANCYVVNAPGYYSLPLVYGNAIKNSATNASAYTSTVTGTNILNPFINHAGNGITDPYISGNGCTPAKAELVWQDAMNLVTDIKYNADSNGGNISFKVDRSSIRQGNAVIAIKDVSDAILWSWHVWVTDEDINNVIEITNHQNVKYNFMPVNLGQCDGNTITYEERSCKVKFIAGDQSKEITIKQLANVIA
;
A
#
# COMPACT_ATOMS: atom_id res chain seq x y z
N TYR A 1 -42.57 49.27 -29.83
CA TYR A 1 -42.90 50.26 -30.89
C TYR A 1 -43.44 51.56 -30.31
N ASN A 2 -42.86 52.68 -30.68
CA ASN A 2 -43.34 53.96 -30.26
C ASN A 2 -44.32 54.49 -31.33
N MET A 3 -45.60 54.60 -30.99
CA MET A 3 -46.67 55.05 -31.93
C MET A 3 -46.52 56.52 -32.37
N GLY A 4 -45.92 57.39 -31.52
CA GLY A 4 -45.72 58.78 -31.81
C GLY A 4 -44.57 59.08 -32.78
N THR A 5 -43.51 58.27 -32.72
CA THR A 5 -42.35 58.40 -33.61
C THR A 5 -42.34 57.36 -34.75
N GLN A 6 -43.27 56.44 -34.72
CA GLN A 6 -43.34 55.29 -35.64
C GLN A 6 -42.04 54.42 -35.71
N THR A 7 -41.34 54.36 -34.58
CA THR A 7 -40.05 53.65 -34.49
C THR A 7 -40.10 52.49 -33.50
N TRP A 8 -39.29 51.44 -33.75
CA TRP A 8 -39.00 50.40 -32.85
C TRP A 8 -37.76 50.76 -32.02
N SER A 9 -37.79 50.50 -30.73
CA SER A 9 -36.63 50.63 -29.83
C SER A 9 -36.40 49.40 -29.04
N GLY A 10 -35.19 49.25 -28.54
CA GLY A 10 -34.81 48.06 -27.78
C GLY A 10 -34.51 46.81 -28.61
N LEU A 11 -34.20 47.01 -29.91
CA LEU A 11 -33.85 45.92 -30.83
C LEU A 11 -32.35 45.57 -30.81
N ASP A 12 -31.57 46.28 -30.02
CA ASP A 12 -30.11 46.19 -30.00
C ASP A 12 -29.61 45.10 -29.07
N THR A 13 -30.51 44.51 -28.30
CA THR A 13 -30.14 43.42 -27.37
C THR A 13 -30.55 42.09 -27.93
N PRO A 14 -29.59 41.17 -28.19
CA PRO A 14 -29.92 39.80 -28.59
C PRO A 14 -30.80 39.11 -27.54
N ALA A 15 -31.82 38.41 -27.98
CA ALA A 15 -32.71 37.65 -27.11
C ALA A 15 -32.89 36.24 -27.64
N SER A 16 -32.94 35.30 -26.73
CA SER A 16 -33.30 33.90 -27.01
C SER A 16 -34.73 33.67 -26.58
N PHE A 17 -35.46 32.88 -27.33
CA PHE A 17 -36.75 32.36 -26.91
C PHE A 17 -36.82 30.87 -27.26
N SER A 18 -37.57 30.09 -26.48
CA SER A 18 -37.72 28.67 -26.67
C SER A 18 -39.18 28.27 -26.59
N GLN A 19 -39.55 27.26 -27.33
CA GLN A 19 -40.86 26.60 -27.27
C GLN A 19 -40.71 25.10 -27.29
N ALA A 20 -41.39 24.42 -26.37
CA ALA A 20 -41.48 22.96 -26.40
C ALA A 20 -42.39 22.52 -27.57
N LEU A 21 -41.91 21.54 -28.27
CA LEU A 21 -42.68 20.87 -29.35
C LEU A 21 -42.89 19.42 -28.88
N ASP A 22 -44.12 19.08 -28.48
CA ASP A 22 -44.50 17.73 -28.11
C ASP A 22 -44.68 16.83 -29.40
N LYS A 23 -43.59 16.74 -30.17
CA LYS A 23 -43.60 15.99 -31.41
C LYS A 23 -42.61 14.82 -31.36
N VAL A 24 -43.13 13.64 -31.66
CA VAL A 24 -42.33 12.43 -31.97
C VAL A 24 -42.18 12.37 -33.49
N THR A 25 -40.95 12.34 -33.98
CA THR A 25 -40.66 12.19 -35.39
C THR A 25 -40.71 10.72 -35.80
N THR A 26 -41.12 10.45 -37.00
CA THR A 26 -41.17 9.07 -37.55
C THR A 26 -39.90 8.69 -38.29
N GLY A 27 -38.92 9.61 -38.39
CA GLY A 27 -37.71 9.43 -39.18
C GLY A 27 -37.88 9.50 -40.67
N THR A 28 -39.06 9.95 -41.13
CA THR A 28 -39.36 10.12 -42.58
C THR A 28 -38.72 11.43 -43.06
N ALA A 29 -38.15 11.41 -44.26
CA ALA A 29 -37.59 12.59 -44.88
C ALA A 29 -38.66 13.71 -45.06
N ASP A 30 -38.25 14.96 -44.88
CA ASP A 30 -39.09 16.17 -45.00
C ASP A 30 -40.29 16.24 -44.02
N GLU A 31 -40.19 15.58 -42.88
CA GLU A 31 -41.22 15.65 -41.86
C GLU A 31 -41.27 17.06 -41.23
N ALA A 32 -42.45 17.66 -41.18
CA ALA A 32 -42.65 18.98 -40.57
C ALA A 32 -42.59 18.85 -39.03
N LEU A 33 -41.65 19.56 -38.40
CA LEU A 33 -41.50 19.62 -36.92
C LEU A 33 -42.52 20.57 -36.30
N THR A 34 -43.01 21.57 -37.07
CA THR A 34 -43.99 22.60 -36.62
C THR A 34 -45.25 22.51 -37.46
N SER A 35 -46.37 22.78 -36.85
CA SER A 35 -47.67 22.98 -37.56
C SER A 35 -47.96 24.49 -37.70
N GLU A 36 -49.02 24.85 -38.46
CA GLU A 36 -49.45 26.23 -38.57
C GLU A 36 -49.77 26.85 -37.19
N ALA A 37 -50.26 26.09 -36.25
CA ALA A 37 -50.53 26.52 -34.88
C ALA A 37 -49.27 26.83 -34.08
N GLN A 38 -48.10 26.41 -34.55
CA GLN A 38 -46.78 26.62 -33.88
C GLN A 38 -45.91 27.57 -34.69
N THR A 39 -46.50 28.44 -35.51
CA THR A 39 -45.80 29.48 -36.26
C THR A 39 -45.38 30.60 -35.29
N PHE A 40 -44.09 30.90 -35.24
CA PHE A 40 -43.58 32.02 -34.45
C PHE A 40 -43.89 33.35 -35.15
N MET A 41 -44.52 34.23 -34.43
CA MET A 41 -44.76 35.62 -34.88
C MET A 41 -43.56 36.47 -34.53
N MET A 42 -42.73 36.78 -35.51
CA MET A 42 -41.46 37.48 -35.28
C MET A 42 -41.45 38.84 -35.97
N LEU A 43 -40.68 39.80 -35.46
CA LEU A 43 -40.45 41.08 -36.11
C LEU A 43 -39.58 40.86 -37.35
N PRO A 44 -39.93 41.59 -38.48
CA PRO A 44 -39.01 41.58 -39.62
C PRO A 44 -37.65 42.12 -39.24
N GLN A 45 -36.61 41.36 -39.55
CA GLN A 45 -35.24 41.73 -39.17
C GLN A 45 -34.18 41.00 -39.99
N ARG A 46 -33.00 41.59 -40.07
CA ARG A 46 -31.78 40.92 -40.47
C ARG A 46 -31.11 40.31 -39.26
N PHE A 47 -30.57 39.11 -39.42
CA PHE A 47 -29.90 38.44 -38.32
C PHE A 47 -28.45 38.91 -38.18
N PRO A 48 -28.02 39.21 -36.93
CA PRO A 48 -26.63 39.51 -36.62
C PRO A 48 -25.77 38.25 -36.72
N GLU A 49 -24.45 38.45 -36.66
CA GLU A 49 -23.50 37.34 -36.43
C GLU A 49 -23.88 36.59 -35.15
N GLY A 50 -23.79 35.23 -35.21
CA GLY A 50 -24.13 34.37 -34.08
C GLY A 50 -25.63 34.08 -33.91
N ALA A 51 -26.53 34.53 -34.82
CA ALA A 51 -27.93 34.11 -34.78
C ALA A 51 -28.05 32.61 -35.19
N GLN A 52 -28.74 31.85 -34.36
CA GLN A 52 -28.86 30.41 -34.52
C GLN A 52 -30.28 29.90 -34.25
N ILE A 53 -30.63 28.78 -34.85
CA ILE A 53 -31.78 27.96 -34.47
C ILE A 53 -31.25 26.74 -33.80
N GLU A 54 -31.69 26.48 -32.57
CA GLU A 54 -31.39 25.26 -31.84
C GLU A 54 -32.63 24.40 -31.74
N VAL A 55 -32.50 23.13 -32.08
CA VAL A 55 -33.55 22.12 -31.90
C VAL A 55 -33.04 21.08 -30.94
N LEU A 56 -33.66 21.01 -29.78
CA LEU A 56 -33.37 19.98 -28.78
C LEU A 56 -34.29 18.79 -29.01
N PHE A 57 -33.73 17.60 -29.16
CA PHE A 57 -34.50 16.36 -29.31
C PHE A 57 -33.88 15.22 -28.49
N THR A 58 -34.69 14.23 -28.17
CA THR A 58 -34.25 13.00 -27.51
C THR A 58 -34.57 11.83 -28.40
N ASP A 59 -33.62 10.98 -28.68
CA ASP A 59 -33.80 9.72 -29.42
C ASP A 59 -33.88 8.51 -28.49
N ASP A 60 -33.50 8.69 -27.22
CA ASP A 60 -33.59 7.74 -26.11
C ASP A 60 -34.06 8.52 -24.87
N PRO A 61 -34.79 7.93 -23.90
CA PRO A 61 -35.30 8.60 -22.70
C PRO A 61 -34.20 9.23 -21.81
N HIS A 62 -32.92 9.00 -22.11
CA HIS A 62 -31.81 9.49 -21.29
C HIS A 62 -30.79 10.38 -22.01
N THR A 63 -30.91 10.57 -23.34
CA THR A 63 -29.90 11.31 -24.11
C THR A 63 -30.54 12.43 -24.90
N GLY A 64 -30.26 13.67 -24.54
CA GLY A 64 -30.69 14.86 -25.28
C GLY A 64 -29.64 15.25 -26.34
N HIS A 65 -30.09 15.53 -27.54
CA HIS A 65 -29.27 16.03 -28.65
C HIS A 65 -29.71 17.42 -29.04
N THR A 66 -28.74 18.28 -29.39
CA THR A 66 -29.01 19.62 -29.88
C THR A 66 -28.57 19.75 -31.33
N LEU A 67 -29.49 20.18 -32.19
CA LEU A 67 -29.20 20.56 -33.55
C LEU A 67 -29.07 22.07 -33.62
N ILE A 68 -27.99 22.59 -34.18
CA ILE A 68 -27.74 24.00 -34.32
C ILE A 68 -27.65 24.34 -35.80
N ALA A 69 -28.44 25.29 -36.24
CA ALA A 69 -28.38 25.82 -37.58
C ALA A 69 -28.10 27.32 -37.55
N ASP A 70 -26.97 27.74 -38.13
CA ASP A 70 -26.64 29.15 -38.28
C ASP A 70 -27.59 29.81 -39.28
N ILE A 71 -28.21 30.90 -38.85
CA ILE A 71 -29.09 31.76 -39.71
C ILE A 71 -28.53 33.15 -39.90
N LYS A 72 -27.27 33.36 -39.57
CA LYS A 72 -26.57 34.64 -39.75
C LYS A 72 -26.65 35.12 -41.19
N GLY A 73 -26.80 36.43 -41.36
CA GLY A 73 -26.88 37.05 -42.68
C GLY A 73 -28.18 36.83 -43.44
N SER A 74 -29.11 35.99 -42.94
CA SER A 74 -30.45 35.87 -43.47
C SER A 74 -31.37 36.94 -42.92
N GLU A 75 -32.58 37.07 -43.48
CA GLU A 75 -33.57 38.03 -43.00
C GLU A 75 -34.95 37.42 -42.91
N TRP A 76 -35.75 37.94 -42.01
CA TRP A 76 -37.17 37.72 -41.97
C TRP A 76 -37.87 38.90 -42.62
N PRO A 77 -38.34 38.76 -43.86
CA PRO A 77 -39.02 39.87 -44.56
C PRO A 77 -40.44 40.04 -44.04
N MET A 78 -40.88 41.30 -44.08
CA MET A 78 -42.23 41.66 -43.65
C MET A 78 -43.33 40.94 -44.48
N GLY A 79 -44.30 40.37 -43.76
CA GLY A 79 -45.46 39.72 -44.37
C GLY A 79 -45.15 38.40 -45.08
N LYS A 80 -44.06 37.78 -44.77
CA LYS A 80 -43.64 36.47 -45.31
C LYS A 80 -43.55 35.42 -44.21
N THR A 81 -43.84 34.18 -44.58
CA THR A 81 -43.52 33.01 -43.81
C THR A 81 -42.15 32.49 -44.25
N VAL A 82 -41.22 32.29 -43.31
CA VAL A 82 -39.91 31.66 -43.55
C VAL A 82 -39.94 30.28 -42.96
N THR A 83 -39.66 29.30 -43.77
CA THR A 83 -39.54 27.89 -43.35
C THR A 83 -38.08 27.46 -43.42
N TYR A 84 -37.52 27.06 -42.32
CA TYR A 84 -36.19 26.47 -42.27
C TYR A 84 -36.31 24.95 -42.50
N LYS A 85 -35.56 24.47 -43.47
CA LYS A 85 -35.40 23.04 -43.67
C LYS A 85 -34.09 22.62 -43.03
N ILE A 86 -34.17 21.79 -41.99
CA ILE A 86 -33.03 21.20 -41.33
C ILE A 86 -32.88 19.81 -41.95
N SER A 87 -31.78 19.55 -42.69
CA SER A 87 -31.52 18.26 -43.29
C SER A 87 -30.62 17.43 -42.41
N SER A 88 -30.86 16.15 -42.33
CA SER A 88 -30.02 15.21 -41.60
C SER A 88 -28.56 15.15 -42.14
N SER A 89 -28.34 15.56 -43.40
CA SER A 89 -27.00 15.66 -43.97
C SER A 89 -26.14 16.80 -43.37
N SER A 90 -26.79 17.84 -42.82
CA SER A 90 -26.10 18.90 -42.05
C SER A 90 -25.94 18.52 -40.59
N LEU A 91 -26.45 17.39 -40.14
CA LEU A 91 -26.56 16.99 -38.74
C LEU A 91 -25.73 15.75 -38.41
N ASN A 92 -25.21 15.05 -39.41
CA ASN A 92 -24.39 13.85 -39.19
C ASN A 92 -22.97 14.24 -38.78
N TRP A 93 -22.84 14.68 -37.54
CA TRP A 93 -21.55 14.75 -36.89
C TRP A 93 -21.16 13.37 -36.38
N THR A 94 -20.00 12.89 -36.80
CA THR A 94 -19.38 11.71 -36.23
C THR A 94 -18.38 12.15 -35.18
N TYR A 95 -18.53 11.68 -33.95
CA TYR A 95 -17.61 11.97 -32.89
C TYR A 95 -16.43 11.01 -32.91
N THR A 96 -15.26 11.55 -32.62
CA THR A 96 -14.04 10.79 -32.40
C THR A 96 -13.54 11.09 -31.01
N LEU A 97 -13.40 10.08 -30.20
CA LEU A 97 -12.83 10.17 -28.86
C LEU A 97 -11.74 9.10 -28.70
N ASP A 98 -10.53 9.52 -28.46
CA ASP A 98 -9.44 8.60 -28.15
C ASP A 98 -8.68 9.08 -26.91
N VAL A 99 -8.26 8.11 -26.07
CA VAL A 99 -7.57 8.36 -24.83
C VAL A 99 -6.41 7.37 -24.70
N THR A 100 -5.22 7.88 -24.45
CA THR A 100 -4.07 7.01 -24.20
C THR A 100 -4.13 6.42 -22.79
N ALA A 101 -3.77 5.14 -22.68
CA ALA A 101 -3.69 4.49 -21.37
C ALA A 101 -2.52 5.03 -20.54
N LEU A 102 -2.70 5.07 -19.22
CA LEU A 102 -1.62 5.30 -18.27
C LEU A 102 -0.90 3.97 -17.96
N ALA A 103 0.38 4.06 -17.61
CA ALA A 103 1.07 2.92 -17.00
C ALA A 103 0.61 2.73 -15.54
N ASP A 104 0.82 1.54 -15.00
CA ASP A 104 0.53 1.28 -13.60
C ASP A 104 1.43 2.14 -12.69
N PHE A 105 0.84 2.69 -11.65
CA PHE A 105 1.58 3.43 -10.62
C PHE A 105 2.16 2.46 -9.60
N THR A 106 3.32 2.80 -9.06
CA THR A 106 3.89 2.10 -7.91
C THR A 106 3.25 2.60 -6.61
N TYR A 107 3.53 1.94 -5.49
CA TYR A 107 3.06 2.37 -4.15
C TYR A 107 3.52 3.80 -3.77
N THR A 108 4.59 4.32 -4.38
CA THR A 108 5.07 5.68 -4.16
C THR A 108 4.22 6.75 -4.83
N GLY A 109 3.26 6.35 -5.68
CA GLY A 109 2.45 7.29 -6.44
C GLY A 109 3.24 8.07 -7.48
N GLY A 110 2.81 9.27 -7.74
CA GLY A 110 3.45 10.19 -8.70
C GLY A 110 2.48 10.74 -9.74
N THR A 111 3.03 11.46 -10.72
CA THR A 111 2.25 12.04 -11.82
C THR A 111 2.65 11.38 -13.13
N GLN A 112 1.65 11.02 -13.93
CA GLN A 112 1.81 10.54 -15.31
C GLN A 112 0.93 11.37 -16.24
N GLN A 113 1.33 11.45 -17.49
CA GLN A 113 0.61 12.14 -18.52
C GLN A 113 -0.14 11.16 -19.43
N TYR A 114 -1.39 11.48 -19.75
CA TYR A 114 -2.17 10.85 -20.78
C TYR A 114 -2.64 11.89 -21.79
N CYS A 115 -3.11 11.47 -22.95
CA CYS A 115 -3.61 12.39 -23.96
C CYS A 115 -5.04 12.08 -24.33
N VAL A 116 -5.82 13.12 -24.58
CA VAL A 116 -7.20 13.01 -25.08
C VAL A 116 -7.28 13.68 -26.44
N THR A 117 -7.84 12.97 -27.41
CA THR A 117 -8.26 13.49 -28.70
C THR A 117 -9.78 13.44 -28.77
N SER A 118 -10.42 14.58 -28.94
CA SER A 118 -11.89 14.64 -29.00
C SER A 118 -12.34 15.70 -29.99
N TYR A 119 -12.91 15.25 -31.10
CA TYR A 119 -13.45 16.12 -32.13
C TYR A 119 -14.68 15.51 -32.78
N ARG A 120 -15.45 16.32 -33.46
CA ARG A 120 -16.54 15.87 -34.33
C ARG A 120 -16.25 16.24 -35.76
N GLN A 121 -16.74 15.43 -36.70
CA GLN A 121 -16.55 15.62 -38.14
C GLN A 121 -17.90 15.54 -38.85
N ASN A 122 -18.17 16.47 -39.73
CA ASN A 122 -19.37 16.44 -40.57
C ASN A 122 -19.17 15.62 -41.87
N ALA A 123 -20.24 15.46 -42.64
CA ALA A 123 -20.20 14.73 -43.90
C ALA A 123 -19.27 15.33 -44.96
N GLN A 124 -18.92 16.60 -44.84
CA GLN A 124 -17.98 17.33 -45.71
C GLN A 124 -16.53 17.18 -45.31
N GLY A 125 -16.25 16.50 -44.18
CA GLY A 125 -14.93 16.30 -43.64
C GLY A 125 -14.42 17.45 -42.78
N GLU A 126 -15.25 18.46 -42.50
CA GLU A 126 -14.89 19.54 -41.60
C GLU A 126 -14.88 19.05 -40.16
N LYS A 127 -13.83 19.39 -39.42
CA LYS A 127 -13.61 18.97 -38.06
C LYS A 127 -13.76 20.13 -37.08
N GLU A 128 -14.40 19.86 -35.95
CA GLU A 128 -14.54 20.79 -34.84
C GLU A 128 -14.19 20.10 -33.52
N ALA A 129 -13.61 20.85 -32.59
CA ALA A 129 -13.38 20.37 -31.24
C ALA A 129 -14.70 19.93 -30.58
N ALA A 130 -14.67 18.80 -29.87
CA ALA A 130 -15.80 18.30 -29.10
C ALA A 130 -15.42 18.24 -27.61
N GLU A 131 -16.17 18.94 -26.79
CA GLU A 131 -16.00 18.89 -25.35
C GLU A 131 -16.16 17.47 -24.83
N TRP A 132 -15.40 17.14 -23.80
CA TRP A 132 -15.45 15.85 -23.15
C TRP A 132 -15.44 15.98 -21.63
N THR A 133 -15.99 14.97 -20.97
CA THR A 133 -16.00 14.83 -19.51
C THR A 133 -15.57 13.42 -19.09
N ALA A 134 -15.22 13.25 -17.81
CA ALA A 134 -14.83 11.97 -17.28
C ALA A 134 -15.67 11.60 -16.04
N GLN A 135 -16.02 10.31 -15.94
CA GLN A 135 -16.66 9.68 -14.78
C GLN A 135 -15.78 8.58 -14.23
N TYR A 136 -15.98 8.22 -12.96
CA TYR A 136 -15.12 7.33 -12.19
C TYR A 136 -15.91 6.16 -11.61
N ALA A 137 -15.31 4.97 -11.59
CA ALA A 137 -15.87 3.78 -10.95
C ALA A 137 -14.77 3.02 -10.21
N GLU A 138 -14.69 3.17 -8.87
CA GLU A 138 -13.75 2.42 -8.03
C GLU A 138 -14.15 0.95 -7.91
N ASP A 139 -15.46 0.64 -7.91
CA ASP A 139 -15.98 -0.72 -7.93
C ASP A 139 -15.99 -1.35 -9.34
N GLY A 140 -15.53 -0.59 -10.35
CA GLY A 140 -15.50 -0.98 -11.75
C GLY A 140 -16.85 -0.98 -12.47
N THR A 141 -17.93 -0.59 -11.81
CA THR A 141 -19.31 -0.69 -12.32
C THR A 141 -20.18 0.53 -12.06
N THR A 142 -20.07 1.16 -10.91
CA THR A 142 -20.89 2.32 -10.50
C THR A 142 -20.20 3.62 -10.85
N TRP A 143 -20.72 4.33 -11.84
CA TRP A 143 -20.15 5.57 -12.36
C TRP A 143 -20.59 6.78 -11.54
N THR A 144 -19.62 7.61 -11.14
CA THR A 144 -19.82 8.86 -10.41
C THR A 144 -18.96 9.98 -10.98
N ASP A 145 -19.34 11.23 -10.73
CA ASP A 145 -18.54 12.40 -11.13
C ASP A 145 -17.44 12.74 -10.10
N THR A 146 -17.39 12.01 -8.99
CA THR A 146 -16.40 12.20 -7.93
C THR A 146 -15.24 11.23 -8.10
N LYS A 147 -14.03 11.78 -8.29
CA LYS A 147 -12.81 10.96 -8.37
C LYS A 147 -12.45 10.37 -7.01
N PRO A 148 -11.75 9.20 -6.97
CA PRO A 148 -11.22 8.63 -5.75
C PRO A 148 -10.30 9.62 -5.01
N VAL A 149 -10.29 9.52 -3.68
CA VAL A 149 -9.46 10.40 -2.83
C VAL A 149 -7.96 10.25 -3.17
N TRP A 150 -7.53 9.02 -3.42
CA TRP A 150 -6.14 8.70 -3.74
C TRP A 150 -5.67 9.17 -5.13
N LEU A 151 -6.60 9.50 -6.04
CA LEU A 151 -6.33 10.16 -7.31
C LEU A 151 -6.36 11.69 -7.05
N THR A 152 -5.28 12.24 -6.55
CA THR A 152 -5.22 13.60 -6.01
C THR A 152 -5.43 14.68 -7.07
N ALA A 153 -4.91 14.48 -8.29
CA ALA A 153 -5.18 15.31 -9.43
C ALA A 153 -5.55 14.47 -10.66
N PHE A 154 -6.52 14.95 -11.41
CA PHE A 154 -6.95 14.35 -12.67
C PHE A 154 -7.68 15.40 -13.51
N THR A 155 -7.32 15.49 -14.80
CA THR A 155 -8.06 16.36 -15.75
C THR A 155 -9.36 15.67 -16.13
N ALA A 156 -10.48 16.16 -15.61
CA ALA A 156 -11.79 15.51 -15.74
C ALA A 156 -12.65 16.03 -16.92
N SER A 157 -12.21 17.07 -17.60
CA SER A 157 -12.91 17.65 -18.74
C SER A 157 -11.97 18.46 -19.62
N GLY A 158 -12.34 18.68 -20.86
CA GLY A 158 -11.60 19.51 -21.79
C GLY A 158 -12.45 19.95 -22.97
N THR A 159 -11.98 20.96 -23.68
CA THR A 159 -12.65 21.51 -24.87
C THR A 159 -12.50 20.62 -26.10
N GLY A 160 -11.61 19.61 -26.04
CA GLY A 160 -11.29 18.76 -27.17
C GLY A 160 -10.41 19.42 -28.22
N GLY A 161 -10.16 18.69 -29.28
CA GLY A 161 -9.38 19.09 -30.44
C GLY A 161 -9.05 17.92 -31.36
N GLU A 162 -8.64 18.20 -32.57
CA GLU A 162 -8.22 17.21 -33.56
C GLU A 162 -6.90 16.51 -33.20
N PHE A 163 -6.06 17.19 -32.42
CA PHE A 163 -4.77 16.65 -31.97
C PHE A 163 -4.83 16.24 -30.50
N ALA A 164 -4.02 15.25 -30.16
CA ALA A 164 -3.88 14.74 -28.81
C ALA A 164 -3.48 15.87 -27.82
N GLN A 165 -4.32 16.13 -26.85
CA GLN A 165 -4.09 17.15 -25.81
C GLN A 165 -3.57 16.47 -24.55
N PRO A 166 -2.44 16.93 -23.99
CA PRO A 166 -1.87 16.35 -22.79
C PRO A 166 -2.70 16.69 -21.55
N CYS A 167 -2.90 15.68 -20.72
CA CYS A 167 -3.64 15.74 -19.46
C CYS A 167 -2.82 15.01 -18.39
N ASP A 168 -2.93 15.44 -17.13
CA ASP A 168 -2.19 14.87 -16.02
C ASP A 168 -3.09 14.06 -15.09
N ALA A 169 -2.54 12.95 -14.60
CA ALA A 169 -3.09 12.15 -13.53
C ALA A 169 -2.05 12.02 -12.41
N THR A 170 -2.42 12.36 -11.18
CA THR A 170 -1.56 12.27 -10.00
C THR A 170 -2.18 11.33 -8.97
N VAL A 171 -1.44 10.31 -8.61
CA VAL A 171 -1.79 9.33 -7.59
C VAL A 171 -0.92 9.57 -6.36
N GLU A 172 -1.52 9.60 -5.17
CA GLU A 172 -0.77 9.76 -3.92
C GLU A 172 0.05 8.52 -3.57
N ALA A 173 1.11 8.71 -2.79
CA ALA A 173 1.82 7.61 -2.16
C ALA A 173 0.90 6.89 -1.17
N GLN A 174 1.00 5.56 -1.12
CA GLN A 174 0.26 4.78 -0.12
C GLN A 174 0.96 4.84 1.24
N THR A 175 0.17 4.86 2.30
CA THR A 175 0.65 4.52 3.64
C THR A 175 0.64 2.99 3.75
N GLY A 176 1.82 2.39 3.88
CA GLY A 176 1.94 0.95 4.03
C GLY A 176 1.38 0.45 5.36
N ILE A 177 0.88 -0.77 5.36
CA ILE A 177 0.42 -1.46 6.57
C ILE A 177 1.59 -2.28 7.09
N SER A 178 2.12 -1.93 8.26
CA SER A 178 3.13 -2.73 8.94
C SER A 178 2.49 -4.01 9.49
N ASN A 179 3.02 -5.16 9.09
CA ASN A 179 2.56 -6.46 9.55
C ASN A 179 3.65 -7.10 10.42
N ASP A 180 3.48 -6.98 11.71
CA ASP A 180 4.42 -7.45 12.73
C ASP A 180 3.92 -8.78 13.33
N LEU A 181 3.88 -9.83 12.51
CA LEU A 181 3.37 -11.15 12.93
C LEU A 181 4.18 -11.75 14.07
N HIS A 182 5.52 -11.65 14.01
CA HIS A 182 6.44 -12.20 15.01
C HIS A 182 6.33 -11.47 16.34
N GLU A 183 6.33 -10.12 16.32
CA GLU A 183 6.15 -9.31 17.53
C GLU A 183 4.77 -9.58 18.17
N ASN A 184 3.73 -9.67 17.37
CA ASN A 184 2.38 -9.98 17.85
C ASN A 184 2.29 -11.38 18.47
N ALA A 185 2.92 -12.39 17.86
CA ALA A 185 3.00 -13.74 18.40
C ALA A 185 3.74 -13.76 19.73
N LEU A 186 4.91 -13.11 19.81
CA LEU A 186 5.69 -12.98 21.04
C LEU A 186 4.94 -12.26 22.15
N LYS A 187 4.25 -11.14 21.85
CA LYS A 187 3.43 -10.40 22.81
C LYS A 187 2.23 -11.18 23.30
N ALA A 188 1.64 -12.01 22.44
CA ALA A 188 0.49 -12.86 22.79
C ALA A 188 0.86 -14.10 23.61
N ALA A 189 2.13 -14.51 23.56
CA ALA A 189 2.59 -15.71 24.26
C ALA A 189 2.37 -15.62 25.79
N THR A 190 2.11 -16.79 26.40
CA THR A 190 1.94 -16.89 27.85
C THR A 190 3.25 -16.55 28.55
N ALA A 191 3.20 -15.59 29.48
CA ALA A 191 4.38 -15.17 30.22
C ALA A 191 5.01 -16.32 31.02
N LYS A 192 6.34 -16.34 31.10
CA LYS A 192 7.11 -17.37 31.81
C LYS A 192 7.83 -16.78 33.03
N GLY A 193 7.83 -17.54 34.13
CA GLY A 193 8.46 -17.14 35.37
C GLY A 193 7.89 -15.88 36.01
N SER A 194 8.45 -15.50 37.15
CA SER A 194 8.18 -14.26 37.88
C SER A 194 9.49 -13.69 38.41
N GLU A 195 9.49 -12.46 38.91
CA GLU A 195 10.71 -11.84 39.50
C GLU A 195 11.29 -12.68 40.63
N THR A 196 10.45 -13.29 41.46
CA THR A 196 10.86 -14.14 42.60
C THR A 196 11.17 -15.58 42.22
N THR A 197 10.64 -16.05 41.08
CA THR A 197 10.84 -17.41 40.58
C THR A 197 11.04 -17.35 39.05
N PRO A 198 12.21 -16.91 38.59
CA PRO A 198 12.49 -16.81 37.18
C PRO A 198 12.47 -18.19 36.50
N TYR A 199 12.05 -18.21 35.24
CA TYR A 199 12.10 -19.43 34.41
C TYR A 199 13.54 -19.74 34.06
N ASN A 200 14.08 -20.88 34.58
CA ASN A 200 15.44 -21.30 34.30
C ASN A 200 15.54 -21.88 32.86
N LEU A 201 16.28 -21.16 32.01
CA LEU A 201 16.45 -21.50 30.59
C LEU A 201 17.25 -22.79 30.36
N SER A 202 17.98 -23.30 31.36
CA SER A 202 18.67 -24.58 31.31
C SER A 202 17.80 -25.78 31.68
N ASN A 203 16.52 -25.51 32.05
CA ASN A 203 15.55 -26.53 32.46
C ASN A 203 14.36 -26.55 31.50
N ASN A 204 13.96 -27.73 31.02
CA ASN A 204 12.89 -27.89 30.03
C ASN A 204 11.51 -27.39 30.52
N THR A 205 11.30 -27.34 31.82
CA THR A 205 10.06 -26.86 32.45
C THR A 205 10.24 -25.54 33.19
N GLY A 206 11.44 -24.96 33.16
CA GLY A 206 11.79 -23.71 33.87
C GLY A 206 12.02 -23.92 35.37
N GLY A 207 12.16 -25.16 35.83
CA GLY A 207 12.42 -25.51 37.24
C GLY A 207 13.85 -25.17 37.67
N ASN A 208 14.14 -25.36 39.00
CA ASN A 208 15.42 -24.94 39.57
C ASN A 208 16.64 -25.86 39.18
N THR A 209 16.39 -27.08 38.68
CA THR A 209 17.46 -28.01 38.32
C THR A 209 18.11 -27.54 37.01
N VAL A 210 19.45 -27.56 36.99
CA VAL A 210 20.24 -27.32 35.77
C VAL A 210 20.27 -28.64 34.98
N GLU A 211 19.63 -28.67 33.82
CA GLU A 211 19.51 -29.88 32.98
C GLU A 211 20.37 -29.80 31.72
N ASN A 212 20.23 -28.77 30.93
CA ASN A 212 20.93 -28.59 29.67
C ASN A 212 21.40 -27.15 29.52
N THR A 213 22.69 -26.94 29.50
CA THR A 213 23.27 -25.60 29.37
C THR A 213 23.73 -25.30 27.95
N ALA A 214 23.82 -24.05 27.59
CA ALA A 214 24.21 -23.58 26.27
C ALA A 214 24.92 -22.25 26.32
N ASN A 215 25.55 -21.81 25.23
CA ASN A 215 26.02 -20.45 25.04
C ASN A 215 24.92 -19.52 24.45
N CYS A 216 23.89 -20.11 23.85
CA CYS A 216 22.73 -19.38 23.36
C CYS A 216 21.45 -19.97 23.96
N TYR A 217 20.63 -19.14 24.52
CA TYR A 217 19.32 -19.49 25.04
C TYR A 217 18.21 -18.78 24.24
N VAL A 218 17.15 -19.53 23.94
CA VAL A 218 16.00 -19.01 23.21
C VAL A 218 14.91 -18.57 24.17
N VAL A 219 14.38 -17.37 23.94
CA VAL A 219 13.24 -16.80 24.66
C VAL A 219 12.11 -16.57 23.68
N ASN A 220 10.95 -17.19 23.91
CA ASN A 220 9.80 -17.13 23.01
C ASN A 220 8.52 -16.59 23.67
N ALA A 221 8.66 -15.89 24.81
CA ALA A 221 7.55 -15.30 25.53
C ALA A 221 8.03 -14.17 26.43
N PRO A 222 7.15 -13.22 26.84
CA PRO A 222 7.45 -12.28 27.92
C PRO A 222 7.69 -13.01 29.24
N GLY A 223 8.49 -12.44 30.13
CA GLY A 223 8.66 -13.03 31.46
C GLY A 223 9.95 -12.66 32.16
N TYR A 224 10.21 -13.40 33.25
CA TYR A 224 11.45 -13.34 34.01
C TYR A 224 12.19 -14.67 33.82
N TYR A 225 13.45 -14.57 33.46
CA TYR A 225 14.27 -15.69 33.08
C TYR A 225 15.54 -15.76 33.92
N SER A 226 16.10 -16.94 34.04
CA SER A 226 17.45 -17.12 34.60
C SER A 226 18.24 -18.13 33.78
N LEU A 227 19.56 -18.02 33.89
CA LEU A 227 20.51 -18.98 33.35
C LEU A 227 21.65 -19.22 34.36
N PRO A 228 22.14 -20.47 34.51
CA PRO A 228 23.23 -20.81 35.42
C PRO A 228 24.57 -20.33 34.87
N LEU A 229 25.54 -20.07 35.75
CA LEU A 229 26.91 -19.67 35.39
C LEU A 229 27.74 -20.88 34.97
N VAL A 230 27.40 -21.47 33.83
CA VAL A 230 28.01 -22.70 33.30
C VAL A 230 28.56 -22.44 31.90
N TYR A 231 29.73 -22.96 31.60
CA TYR A 231 30.35 -22.86 30.27
C TYR A 231 29.61 -23.66 29.21
N GLY A 232 29.05 -22.98 28.21
CA GLY A 232 28.41 -23.62 27.07
C GLY A 232 27.49 -24.80 27.46
N ASN A 233 27.61 -25.94 26.79
CA ASN A 233 26.87 -27.15 27.06
C ASN A 233 27.61 -28.10 28.05
N ALA A 234 28.31 -27.54 29.04
CA ALA A 234 29.06 -28.31 30.03
C ALA A 234 28.19 -29.12 31.00
N ILE A 235 26.88 -28.84 31.08
CA ILE A 235 25.87 -29.69 31.70
C ILE A 235 24.92 -30.19 30.62
N LYS A 236 24.72 -31.54 30.55
CA LYS A 236 23.80 -32.17 29.62
C LYS A 236 23.05 -33.29 30.36
N ASN A 237 21.72 -33.30 30.25
CA ASN A 237 20.84 -34.25 30.95
C ASN A 237 21.15 -34.32 32.47
N SER A 238 21.30 -33.17 33.11
CA SER A 238 21.61 -32.98 34.52
C SER A 238 22.94 -33.57 34.99
N ALA A 239 23.83 -33.88 34.06
CA ALA A 239 25.15 -34.42 34.32
C ALA A 239 26.28 -33.61 33.66
N THR A 240 27.45 -33.61 34.23
CA THR A 240 28.64 -32.96 33.67
C THR A 240 29.00 -33.56 32.31
N ASN A 241 29.09 -32.69 31.29
CA ASN A 241 29.53 -33.05 29.93
C ASN A 241 30.96 -32.56 29.71
N ALA A 242 31.94 -33.30 30.25
CA ALA A 242 33.35 -32.91 30.25
C ALA A 242 33.92 -32.68 28.84
N SER A 243 33.43 -33.40 27.83
CA SER A 243 33.84 -33.22 26.42
C SER A 243 33.48 -31.85 25.83
N ALA A 244 32.62 -31.07 26.49
CA ALA A 244 32.20 -29.73 26.02
C ALA A 244 33.20 -28.64 26.43
N TYR A 245 34.06 -28.85 27.41
CA TYR A 245 34.98 -27.84 27.91
C TYR A 245 36.41 -28.34 28.15
N THR A 246 36.67 -29.65 28.02
CA THR A 246 38.03 -30.22 28.09
C THR A 246 38.39 -30.88 26.76
N SER A 247 39.63 -30.70 26.29
CA SER A 247 40.18 -31.46 25.19
C SER A 247 41.05 -32.60 25.74
N THR A 248 40.71 -33.83 25.40
CA THR A 248 41.48 -35.04 25.81
C THR A 248 42.42 -35.51 24.72
N VAL A 249 42.42 -34.90 23.54
CA VAL A 249 43.25 -35.28 22.40
C VAL A 249 44.45 -34.37 22.30
N THR A 250 45.64 -34.94 22.19
CA THR A 250 46.89 -34.24 21.99
C THR A 250 47.43 -34.45 20.57
N GLY A 251 47.94 -33.38 19.94
CA GLY A 251 48.53 -33.43 18.60
C GLY A 251 48.87 -32.04 18.08
N THR A 252 49.60 -31.97 16.98
CA THR A 252 50.19 -30.72 16.46
C THR A 252 49.15 -29.70 15.97
N ASN A 253 47.95 -30.15 15.60
CA ASN A 253 46.87 -29.28 15.09
C ASN A 253 45.60 -29.39 15.93
N ILE A 254 45.68 -29.74 17.19
CA ILE A 254 44.54 -29.89 18.09
C ILE A 254 44.54 -28.69 19.03
N LEU A 255 43.38 -28.06 19.15
CA LEU A 255 43.18 -26.95 20.10
C LEU A 255 43.50 -27.44 21.53
N ASN A 256 44.24 -26.65 22.28
CA ASN A 256 44.41 -26.83 23.70
C ASN A 256 43.05 -26.89 24.41
N PRO A 257 43.01 -27.44 25.66
CA PRO A 257 41.79 -27.36 26.47
C PRO A 257 41.19 -25.96 26.40
N PHE A 258 39.87 -25.87 26.42
CA PHE A 258 39.22 -24.56 26.48
C PHE A 258 39.76 -23.81 27.70
N ILE A 259 40.05 -22.52 27.54
CA ILE A 259 40.59 -21.64 28.54
C ILE A 259 39.57 -20.66 29.06
N ASN A 260 39.64 -20.25 30.31
CA ASN A 260 38.83 -19.21 30.86
C ASN A 260 39.34 -17.79 30.42
N HIS A 261 38.70 -16.70 30.89
CA HIS A 261 39.07 -15.35 30.57
C HIS A 261 40.51 -14.98 30.94
N ALA A 262 41.09 -15.65 31.93
CA ALA A 262 42.49 -15.46 32.40
C ALA A 262 43.52 -16.35 31.69
N GLY A 263 43.12 -17.14 30.70
CA GLY A 263 43.98 -18.03 29.95
C GLY A 263 44.26 -19.37 30.65
N ASN A 264 43.56 -19.67 31.73
CA ASN A 264 43.70 -20.97 32.43
C ASN A 264 42.75 -22.01 31.86
N GLY A 265 43.20 -23.29 31.81
CA GLY A 265 42.38 -24.38 31.37
C GLY A 265 41.12 -24.55 32.23
N ILE A 266 39.97 -24.79 31.56
CA ILE A 266 38.70 -25.04 32.25
C ILE A 266 38.66 -26.51 32.67
N THR A 267 38.41 -26.75 33.95
CA THR A 267 38.37 -28.11 34.57
C THR A 267 37.06 -28.39 35.29
N ASP A 268 36.21 -27.38 35.48
CA ASP A 268 34.90 -27.49 36.12
C ASP A 268 33.82 -26.87 35.20
N PRO A 269 32.62 -27.44 35.10
CA PRO A 269 31.56 -26.89 34.29
C PRO A 269 31.08 -25.49 34.75
N TYR A 270 31.19 -25.20 36.05
CA TYR A 270 30.78 -23.92 36.60
C TYR A 270 31.94 -22.91 36.57
N ILE A 271 31.60 -21.67 36.26
CA ILE A 271 32.57 -20.57 36.15
C ILE A 271 33.35 -20.39 37.46
N SER A 272 32.67 -20.46 38.61
CA SER A 272 33.25 -20.32 39.94
C SER A 272 34.25 -21.46 40.29
N GLY A 273 34.06 -22.66 39.76
CA GLY A 273 34.93 -23.82 39.96
C GLY A 273 36.31 -23.70 39.29
N ASN A 274 36.54 -22.66 38.47
CA ASN A 274 37.76 -22.41 37.72
C ASN A 274 38.53 -21.18 38.25
N GLY A 275 38.36 -20.87 39.52
CA GLY A 275 39.06 -19.71 40.16
C GLY A 275 38.50 -18.35 39.71
N CYS A 276 37.34 -18.31 39.11
CA CYS A 276 36.66 -17.09 38.72
C CYS A 276 35.67 -16.68 39.81
N THR A 277 35.64 -15.40 40.16
CA THR A 277 34.75 -14.88 41.20
C THR A 277 33.70 -13.94 40.58
N PRO A 278 32.49 -14.44 40.29
CA PRO A 278 31.38 -13.63 39.78
C PRO A 278 31.00 -12.50 40.78
N ALA A 279 30.74 -11.29 40.28
CA ALA A 279 30.38 -10.15 41.11
C ALA A 279 29.15 -9.40 40.61
N LYS A 280 28.98 -9.26 39.29
CA LYS A 280 27.85 -8.54 38.68
C LYS A 280 27.54 -9.06 37.30
N ALA A 281 26.28 -8.95 36.93
CA ALA A 281 25.80 -9.24 35.57
C ALA A 281 25.43 -7.95 34.83
N GLU A 282 25.75 -7.86 33.57
CA GLU A 282 25.47 -6.69 32.74
C GLU A 282 25.07 -7.08 31.32
N LEU A 283 24.30 -6.16 30.67
CA LEU A 283 24.09 -6.17 29.25
C LEU A 283 25.37 -5.75 28.53
N VAL A 284 25.84 -6.56 27.59
CA VAL A 284 26.94 -6.20 26.71
C VAL A 284 26.44 -5.51 25.46
N TRP A 285 25.39 -6.06 24.89
CA TRP A 285 24.82 -5.57 23.64
C TRP A 285 23.41 -6.12 23.44
N GLN A 286 22.56 -5.38 22.72
CA GLN A 286 21.29 -5.85 22.16
C GLN A 286 20.97 -5.11 20.87
N ASP A 287 20.32 -5.77 19.91
CA ASP A 287 19.94 -5.19 18.62
C ASP A 287 18.57 -4.48 18.65
N ALA A 288 17.76 -4.73 19.66
CA ALA A 288 16.48 -4.08 19.87
C ALA A 288 16.45 -3.38 21.24
N MET A 289 15.91 -2.16 21.27
CA MET A 289 15.86 -1.37 22.51
C MET A 289 14.98 -2.06 23.56
N ASN A 290 15.50 -2.16 24.79
CA ASN A 290 14.81 -2.78 25.94
C ASN A 290 14.35 -4.22 25.71
N LEU A 291 15.06 -4.96 24.86
CA LEU A 291 14.76 -6.37 24.60
C LEU A 291 14.97 -7.21 25.86
N VAL A 292 16.13 -7.00 26.52
CA VAL A 292 16.48 -7.63 27.79
C VAL A 292 16.76 -6.52 28.81
N THR A 293 16.11 -6.59 29.97
CA THR A 293 16.20 -5.59 31.05
C THR A 293 16.33 -6.28 32.41
N ASP A 294 16.50 -5.52 33.48
CA ASP A 294 16.53 -6.00 34.86
C ASP A 294 17.56 -7.12 35.09
N ILE A 295 18.71 -7.02 34.45
CA ILE A 295 19.79 -8.01 34.54
C ILE A 295 20.42 -7.97 35.93
N LYS A 296 20.41 -9.10 36.63
CA LYS A 296 20.91 -9.24 38.00
C LYS A 296 21.76 -10.50 38.15
N TYR A 297 22.82 -10.41 38.88
CA TYR A 297 23.56 -11.58 39.40
C TYR A 297 22.97 -12.02 40.74
N ASN A 298 22.65 -13.29 40.88
CA ASN A 298 22.15 -13.89 42.10
C ASN A 298 23.12 -14.99 42.53
N ALA A 299 23.84 -14.75 43.64
CA ALA A 299 24.82 -15.70 44.16
C ALA A 299 24.14 -16.93 44.81
N ASP A 300 24.69 -18.11 44.58
CA ASP A 300 24.33 -19.38 45.26
C ASP A 300 25.54 -20.24 45.51
N SER A 301 25.35 -21.47 46.07
CA SER A 301 26.43 -22.40 46.40
C SER A 301 27.18 -22.94 45.17
N ASN A 302 26.61 -22.84 43.97
CA ASN A 302 27.22 -23.30 42.72
C ASN A 302 27.77 -22.15 41.86
N GLY A 303 27.95 -20.96 42.45
CA GLY A 303 28.45 -19.75 41.78
C GLY A 303 27.38 -18.83 41.26
N GLY A 304 26.10 -19.21 41.36
CA GLY A 304 24.98 -18.31 41.09
C GLY A 304 24.38 -18.46 39.68
N ASN A 305 23.50 -17.53 39.41
CA ASN A 305 22.82 -17.42 38.11
C ASN A 305 22.68 -15.94 37.71
N ILE A 306 22.43 -15.69 36.45
CA ILE A 306 21.95 -14.41 35.97
C ILE A 306 20.44 -14.51 35.81
N SER A 307 19.70 -13.53 36.39
CA SER A 307 18.28 -13.32 36.06
C SER A 307 18.09 -12.06 35.24
N PHE A 308 17.06 -12.05 34.40
CA PHE A 308 16.71 -10.91 33.56
C PHE A 308 15.20 -10.94 33.19
N LYS A 309 14.74 -9.81 32.66
CA LYS A 309 13.36 -9.65 32.21
C LYS A 309 13.30 -9.42 30.72
N VAL A 310 12.28 -10.01 30.08
CA VAL A 310 11.80 -9.65 28.73
C VAL A 310 10.38 -9.13 28.88
N ASP A 311 10.20 -7.81 28.69
CA ASP A 311 8.91 -7.17 28.93
C ASP A 311 7.94 -7.36 27.76
N ARG A 312 6.65 -7.57 28.05
CA ARG A 312 5.59 -7.73 27.05
C ARG A 312 5.47 -6.52 26.14
N SER A 313 5.72 -5.32 26.64
CA SER A 313 5.57 -4.10 25.85
C SER A 313 6.69 -3.89 24.84
N SER A 314 7.90 -4.44 25.12
CA SER A 314 9.10 -4.27 24.28
C SER A 314 9.55 -5.54 23.57
N ILE A 315 8.93 -6.71 23.86
CA ILE A 315 9.32 -7.98 23.24
C ILE A 315 9.11 -7.94 21.73
N ARG A 316 10.12 -8.35 21.00
CA ARG A 316 10.18 -8.57 19.56
C ARG A 316 11.27 -9.55 19.22
N GLN A 317 11.35 -10.03 17.97
CA GLN A 317 12.54 -10.75 17.54
C GLN A 317 13.79 -9.89 17.74
N GLY A 318 14.85 -10.50 18.25
CA GLY A 318 16.08 -9.78 18.51
C GLY A 318 17.09 -10.60 19.26
N ASN A 319 18.28 -10.03 19.40
CA ASN A 319 19.43 -10.65 20.00
C ASN A 319 19.98 -9.78 21.12
N ALA A 320 20.41 -10.42 22.22
CA ALA A 320 21.12 -9.75 23.28
C ALA A 320 22.31 -10.59 23.74
N VAL A 321 23.37 -9.95 24.18
CA VAL A 321 24.50 -10.59 24.86
C VAL A 321 24.55 -10.05 26.28
N ILE A 322 24.45 -10.96 27.24
CA ILE A 322 24.59 -10.67 28.67
C ILE A 322 25.84 -11.35 29.20
N ALA A 323 26.50 -10.69 30.14
CA ALA A 323 27.76 -11.18 30.70
C ALA A 323 27.74 -11.22 32.21
N ILE A 324 28.53 -12.15 32.76
CA ILE A 324 28.95 -12.14 34.17
C ILE A 324 30.35 -11.54 34.25
N LYS A 325 30.54 -10.63 35.18
CA LYS A 325 31.81 -9.93 35.42
C LYS A 325 32.30 -10.12 36.84
N ASP A 326 33.60 -9.95 37.04
CA ASP A 326 34.21 -9.84 38.38
C ASP A 326 34.14 -8.44 38.96
N VAL A 327 34.75 -8.23 40.13
CA VAL A 327 34.81 -6.92 40.82
C VAL A 327 35.64 -5.88 40.07
N SER A 328 36.51 -6.31 39.14
CA SER A 328 37.38 -5.42 38.34
C SER A 328 36.77 -5.09 36.97
N ASP A 329 35.53 -5.44 36.74
CA ASP A 329 34.81 -5.30 35.47
C ASP A 329 35.28 -6.25 34.32
N ALA A 330 36.16 -7.22 34.63
CA ALA A 330 36.51 -8.22 33.62
C ALA A 330 35.35 -9.16 33.34
N ILE A 331 35.04 -9.38 32.05
CA ILE A 331 34.03 -10.35 31.61
C ILE A 331 34.60 -11.75 31.86
N LEU A 332 33.93 -12.51 32.72
CA LEU A 332 34.26 -13.91 33.01
C LEU A 332 33.72 -14.84 31.94
N TRP A 333 32.49 -14.57 31.49
CA TRP A 333 31.82 -15.29 30.41
C TRP A 333 30.60 -14.48 29.91
N SER A 334 30.07 -14.84 28.76
CA SER A 334 28.86 -14.22 28.19
C SER A 334 27.96 -15.24 27.52
N TRP A 335 26.68 -14.94 27.44
CA TRP A 335 25.66 -15.75 26.79
C TRP A 335 24.88 -14.90 25.82
N HIS A 336 24.52 -15.56 24.72
CA HIS A 336 23.59 -15.03 23.76
C HIS A 336 22.14 -15.35 24.19
N VAL A 337 21.28 -14.36 24.22
CA VAL A 337 19.84 -14.51 24.41
C VAL A 337 19.19 -14.15 23.07
N TRP A 338 18.58 -15.13 22.46
CA TRP A 338 17.86 -14.98 21.20
C TRP A 338 16.38 -14.99 21.48
N VAL A 339 15.70 -13.84 21.23
CA VAL A 339 14.25 -13.70 21.37
C VAL A 339 13.63 -13.97 20.01
N THR A 340 12.82 -15.01 19.91
CA THR A 340 12.15 -15.43 18.67
C THR A 340 10.91 -16.27 18.99
N ASP A 341 9.90 -16.19 18.14
CA ASP A 341 8.73 -17.08 18.14
C ASP A 341 8.94 -18.33 17.26
N GLU A 342 10.10 -18.43 16.61
CA GLU A 342 10.45 -19.62 15.83
C GLU A 342 10.51 -20.89 16.68
N ASP A 343 9.88 -21.95 16.18
CA ASP A 343 10.01 -23.28 16.81
C ASP A 343 11.29 -23.97 16.36
N ILE A 344 12.34 -23.77 17.13
CA ILE A 344 13.66 -24.40 16.88
C ILE A 344 13.63 -25.92 16.98
N ASN A 345 12.56 -26.54 17.50
CA ASN A 345 12.39 -27.98 17.56
C ASN A 345 11.81 -28.60 16.27
N ASN A 346 11.27 -27.75 15.39
CA ASN A 346 10.82 -28.11 14.05
C ASN A 346 12.03 -28.33 13.12
N VAL A 347 12.85 -29.34 13.43
CA VAL A 347 14.16 -29.59 12.79
C VAL A 347 14.02 -30.18 11.40
N ILE A 348 14.96 -29.84 10.53
CA ILE A 348 15.16 -30.46 9.22
C ILE A 348 16.13 -31.64 9.42
N GLU A 349 15.62 -32.87 9.35
CA GLU A 349 16.46 -34.05 9.46
C GLU A 349 17.10 -34.39 8.12
N ILE A 350 18.43 -34.52 8.10
CA ILE A 350 19.21 -34.93 6.93
C ILE A 350 19.99 -36.18 7.31
N THR A 351 19.88 -37.25 6.50
CA THR A 351 20.65 -38.46 6.64
C THR A 351 21.82 -38.43 5.66
N ASN A 352 23.05 -38.57 6.14
CA ASN A 352 24.23 -38.60 5.30
C ASN A 352 24.44 -39.96 4.61
N HIS A 353 25.48 -40.09 3.78
CA HIS A 353 25.83 -41.33 3.06
C HIS A 353 26.24 -42.50 3.96
N GLN A 354 26.52 -42.25 5.24
CA GLN A 354 26.85 -43.23 6.24
C GLN A 354 25.63 -43.62 7.10
N ASN A 355 24.43 -43.24 6.71
CA ASN A 355 23.17 -43.39 7.44
C ASN A 355 23.16 -42.72 8.83
N VAL A 356 23.96 -41.68 9.03
CA VAL A 356 23.93 -40.85 10.24
C VAL A 356 22.96 -39.71 10.04
N LYS A 357 22.06 -39.53 11.01
CA LYS A 357 21.05 -38.45 11.00
C LYS A 357 21.57 -37.19 11.66
N TYR A 358 21.34 -36.08 11.04
CA TYR A 358 21.64 -34.73 11.54
C TYR A 358 20.38 -33.90 11.53
N ASN A 359 20.16 -33.17 12.62
CA ASN A 359 19.05 -32.24 12.74
C ASN A 359 19.57 -30.80 12.57
N PHE A 360 19.00 -30.09 11.64
CA PHE A 360 19.27 -28.68 11.40
C PHE A 360 18.11 -27.85 11.90
N MET A 361 18.39 -26.67 12.47
CA MET A 361 17.35 -25.70 12.78
C MET A 361 16.69 -25.21 11.48
N PRO A 362 15.40 -24.83 11.51
CA PRO A 362 14.69 -24.33 10.33
C PRO A 362 15.20 -22.98 9.86
N VAL A 363 15.83 -22.22 10.76
CA VAL A 363 16.38 -20.87 10.52
C VAL A 363 17.80 -20.76 11.07
N ASN A 364 18.54 -19.74 10.66
CA ASN A 364 19.86 -19.47 11.21
C ASN A 364 19.79 -19.03 12.67
N LEU A 365 20.80 -19.41 13.46
CA LEU A 365 20.92 -18.94 14.84
C LEU A 365 20.96 -17.41 14.90
N GLY A 366 20.08 -16.82 15.70
CA GLY A 366 19.98 -15.36 15.85
C GLY A 366 19.22 -14.67 14.70
N GLN A 367 18.58 -15.41 13.81
CA GLN A 367 17.79 -14.79 12.73
C GLN A 367 16.64 -13.97 13.32
N CYS A 368 16.48 -12.78 12.78
CA CYS A 368 15.33 -11.91 13.00
C CYS A 368 14.79 -11.53 11.64
N ASP A 369 13.50 -11.70 11.44
CA ASP A 369 12.83 -11.26 10.23
C ASP A 369 12.52 -9.76 10.35
N GLY A 370 12.69 -9.05 9.25
CA GLY A 370 12.33 -7.63 9.20
C GLY A 370 10.81 -7.43 9.26
N ASN A 371 10.38 -6.24 9.66
CA ASN A 371 8.97 -5.87 9.57
C ASN A 371 8.56 -5.82 8.10
N THR A 372 7.53 -6.56 7.76
CA THR A 372 6.94 -6.52 6.43
C THR A 372 5.96 -5.36 6.34
N ILE A 373 6.16 -4.46 5.37
CA ILE A 373 5.22 -3.40 5.04
C ILE A 373 4.48 -3.80 3.77
N THR A 374 3.16 -3.94 3.87
CA THR A 374 2.30 -4.31 2.75
C THR A 374 1.60 -3.07 2.20
N TYR A 375 1.59 -2.93 0.90
CA TYR A 375 0.84 -1.95 0.14
C TYR A 375 -0.19 -2.70 -0.71
N GLU A 376 -1.46 -2.35 -0.56
CA GLU A 376 -2.53 -3.03 -1.27
C GLU A 376 -2.72 -2.49 -2.69
N GLU A 377 -3.19 -3.35 -3.61
CA GLU A 377 -3.58 -2.90 -4.94
C GLU A 377 -4.86 -2.07 -4.85
N ARG A 378 -4.89 -0.96 -5.59
CA ARG A 378 -6.12 -0.17 -5.79
C ARG A 378 -6.24 0.27 -7.24
N SER A 379 -7.47 0.35 -7.73
CA SER A 379 -7.75 0.73 -9.11
C SER A 379 -9.05 1.52 -9.22
N CYS A 380 -9.15 2.29 -10.29
CA CYS A 380 -10.37 3.00 -10.67
C CYS A 380 -10.49 2.97 -12.18
N LYS A 381 -11.67 2.61 -12.68
CA LYS A 381 -12.00 2.85 -14.09
C LYS A 381 -12.41 4.29 -14.29
N VAL A 382 -11.96 4.88 -15.38
CA VAL A 382 -12.34 6.23 -15.80
C VAL A 382 -12.97 6.14 -17.18
N LYS A 383 -14.18 6.65 -17.31
CA LYS A 383 -14.94 6.70 -18.54
C LYS A 383 -15.01 8.12 -19.07
N PHE A 384 -14.40 8.34 -20.21
CA PHE A 384 -14.48 9.60 -20.96
C PHE A 384 -15.70 9.58 -21.88
N ILE A 385 -16.36 10.71 -22.00
CA ILE A 385 -17.61 10.85 -22.78
C ILE A 385 -17.49 12.12 -23.64
N ALA A 386 -17.75 11.99 -24.93
CA ALA A 386 -17.83 13.11 -25.87
C ALA A 386 -18.94 12.82 -26.91
N GLY A 387 -20.03 13.57 -26.87
CA GLY A 387 -21.20 13.27 -27.69
C GLY A 387 -21.75 11.87 -27.41
N ASP A 388 -21.85 11.06 -28.47
CA ASP A 388 -22.29 9.65 -28.40
C ASP A 388 -21.14 8.66 -28.18
N GLN A 389 -19.89 9.13 -28.08
CA GLN A 389 -18.71 8.29 -27.90
C GLN A 389 -18.29 8.20 -26.44
N SER A 390 -17.83 7.04 -26.05
CA SER A 390 -17.20 6.84 -24.76
C SER A 390 -15.96 5.96 -24.86
N LYS A 391 -14.97 6.23 -24.01
CA LYS A 391 -13.73 5.47 -23.90
C LYS A 391 -13.40 5.23 -22.45
N GLU A 392 -13.01 4.02 -22.11
CA GLU A 392 -12.62 3.66 -20.75
C GLU A 392 -11.11 3.40 -20.67
N ILE A 393 -10.48 3.88 -19.59
CA ILE A 393 -9.14 3.49 -19.17
C ILE A 393 -9.21 3.02 -17.72
N THR A 394 -8.18 2.31 -17.28
CA THR A 394 -8.03 1.94 -15.86
C THR A 394 -6.80 2.63 -15.29
N ILE A 395 -6.97 3.32 -14.18
CA ILE A 395 -5.88 3.83 -13.37
C ILE A 395 -5.64 2.80 -12.27
N LYS A 396 -4.40 2.30 -12.19
CA LYS A 396 -4.04 1.23 -11.26
C LYS A 396 -2.79 1.60 -10.47
N GLN A 397 -2.83 1.34 -9.18
CA GLN A 397 -1.65 1.39 -8.32
C GLN A 397 -1.38 -0.02 -7.79
N LEU A 398 -0.18 -0.51 -8.06
CA LEU A 398 0.18 -1.90 -7.81
C LEU A 398 0.38 -2.18 -6.32
N ALA A 399 0.00 -3.40 -5.93
CA ALA A 399 0.42 -3.95 -4.65
C ALA A 399 1.94 -4.05 -4.56
N ASN A 400 2.48 -3.92 -3.36
CA ASN A 400 3.89 -4.18 -3.07
C ASN A 400 4.07 -4.69 -1.65
N VAL A 401 5.16 -5.41 -1.41
CA VAL A 401 5.57 -5.86 -0.09
C VAL A 401 7.06 -5.53 0.06
N ILE A 402 7.40 -4.83 1.13
CA ILE A 402 8.77 -4.51 1.51
C ILE A 402 9.06 -5.21 2.83
N ALA A 403 10.11 -6.04 2.84
CA ALA A 403 10.62 -6.72 4.02
C ALA A 403 11.89 -6.02 4.54
#